data_3797f676efeaf23f51ab816049be1cb1
#
_entry.id   3797f676efeaf23f51ab816049be1cb1
#
_cell.length_a   1.000
_cell.length_b   1.000
_cell.length_c   1.000
_cell.angle_alpha   90.00
_cell.angle_beta   90.00
_cell.angle_gamma   90.00
#
_symmetry.space_group_name_H-M   'P 1'
#
loop_
_entity.id
_entity.type
_entity.pdbx_description
1 polymer ?
#
loop_
_entity_poly.entity_id
_entity_poly.type
_entity_poly.pdbx_seq_one_letter_code
_entity_poly.pdbx_strand_id
1 'polypeptide(L)' 'MVRETESLLNDRVTAVLGFAELLLEESYGSLSPQQQKVLFSVVTAAREVRDILRDRNQRVVED' A
#
# COMPACT_ATOMS: atom_id res chain seq x y z
N MET A 1 15.36 -10.62 12.58
CA MET A 1 14.49 -11.45 11.76
C MET A 1 13.12 -10.87 11.60
N VAL A 2 12.43 -10.58 12.71
CA VAL A 2 11.13 -9.97 12.62
C VAL A 2 11.21 -8.62 11.91
N ARG A 3 12.25 -7.87 12.19
CA ARG A 3 12.45 -6.58 11.53
C ARG A 3 12.63 -6.71 10.03
N GLU A 4 13.40 -7.71 9.62
CA GLU A 4 13.61 -7.90 8.19
C GLU A 4 12.33 -8.24 7.48
N THR A 5 11.50 -9.09 8.11
CA THR A 5 10.21 -9.44 7.55
C THR A 5 9.29 -8.23 7.46
N GLU A 6 9.27 -7.41 8.51
CA GLU A 6 8.42 -6.23 8.52
C GLU A 6 8.87 -5.21 7.50
N SER A 7 10.19 -5.05 7.34
CA SER A 7 10.72 -4.15 6.34
C SER A 7 10.36 -4.61 4.94
N LEU A 8 10.46 -5.92 4.69
CA LEU A 8 10.09 -6.47 3.40
C LEU A 8 8.62 -6.28 3.11
N LEU A 9 7.77 -6.53 4.10
CA LEU A 9 6.33 -6.33 3.94
C LEU A 9 6.02 -4.87 3.63
N ASN A 10 6.66 -3.97 4.34
CA ASN A 10 6.45 -2.55 4.11
C ASN A 10 6.85 -2.15 2.70
N ASP A 11 7.96 -2.68 2.22
CA ASP A 11 8.43 -2.39 0.86
C ASP A 11 7.44 -2.91 -0.18
N ARG A 12 6.92 -4.13 0.04
CA ARG A 12 5.98 -4.73 -0.90
C ARG A 12 4.65 -3.97 -0.91
N VAL A 13 4.17 -3.59 0.26
CA VAL A 13 2.93 -2.83 0.34
C VAL A 13 3.10 -1.47 -0.34
N THR A 14 4.24 -0.83 -0.13
CA THR A 14 4.52 0.44 -0.78
C THR A 14 4.52 0.30 -2.30
N ALA A 15 5.10 -0.78 -2.80
CA ALA A 15 5.12 -1.03 -4.24
C ALA A 15 3.71 -1.24 -4.79
N VAL A 16 2.91 -2.05 -4.09
CA VAL A 16 1.53 -2.29 -4.53
C VAL A 16 0.75 -0.99 -4.55
N LEU A 17 0.89 -0.20 -3.50
CA LEU A 17 0.21 1.08 -3.41
C LEU A 17 0.63 2.01 -4.56
N GLY A 18 1.93 2.08 -4.84
CA GLY A 18 2.43 2.93 -5.91
C GLY A 18 1.91 2.52 -7.27
N PHE A 19 1.92 1.22 -7.56
CA PHE A 19 1.40 0.74 -8.83
C PHE A 19 -0.10 0.98 -8.96
N ALA A 20 -0.84 0.76 -7.88
CA ALA A 20 -2.28 0.99 -7.91
C ALA A 20 -2.59 2.47 -8.13
N GLU A 21 -1.81 3.36 -7.53
CA GLU A 21 -2.00 4.79 -7.72
C GLU A 21 -1.70 5.19 -9.16
N LEU A 22 -0.67 4.60 -9.77
CA LEU A 22 -0.37 4.88 -11.16
C LEU A 22 -1.53 4.45 -12.06
N LEU A 23 -2.13 3.32 -11.77
CA LEU A 23 -3.29 2.87 -12.54
C LEU A 23 -4.47 3.81 -12.37
N LEU A 24 -4.70 4.29 -11.14
CA LEU A 24 -5.79 5.23 -10.88
C LEU A 24 -5.57 6.57 -11.59
N GLU A 25 -4.32 6.98 -11.75
CA GLU A 25 -3.99 8.19 -12.49
C GLU A 25 -4.13 8.01 -13.99
N GLU A 26 -4.45 6.78 -14.42
CA GLU A 26 -4.63 6.44 -15.83
C GLU A 26 -3.35 6.64 -16.62
N SER A 27 -2.21 6.44 -15.96
CA SER A 27 -0.92 6.55 -16.62
C SER A 27 -0.72 5.50 -17.70
N TYR A 28 -1.44 4.39 -17.61
CA TYR A 28 -1.30 3.27 -18.54
C TYR A 28 -2.55 3.05 -19.39
N GLY A 29 -3.51 3.96 -19.30
CA GLY A 29 -4.73 3.86 -20.07
C GLY A 29 -5.93 4.26 -19.26
N SER A 30 -7.02 4.53 -19.95
CA SER A 30 -8.26 4.95 -19.32
C SER A 30 -8.90 3.80 -18.56
N LEU A 31 -9.55 4.12 -17.47
CA LEU A 31 -10.25 3.14 -16.64
C LEU A 31 -11.75 3.37 -16.73
N SER A 32 -12.51 2.27 -16.72
CA SER A 32 -13.95 2.38 -16.58
C SER A 32 -14.28 2.81 -15.15
N PRO A 33 -15.47 3.36 -14.92
CA PRO A 33 -15.86 3.73 -13.57
C PRO A 33 -15.80 2.56 -12.58
N GLN A 34 -16.13 1.37 -13.04
CA GLN A 34 -16.06 0.19 -12.18
C GLN A 34 -14.63 -0.17 -11.84
N GLN A 35 -13.73 -0.07 -12.83
CA GLN A 35 -12.31 -0.31 -12.58
C GLN A 35 -11.75 0.70 -11.61
N GLN A 36 -12.13 1.95 -11.72
CA GLN A 36 -11.69 2.97 -10.78
C GLN A 36 -12.12 2.65 -9.36
N LYS A 37 -13.35 2.18 -9.21
CA LYS A 37 -13.89 1.82 -7.90
C LYS A 37 -13.08 0.71 -7.27
N VAL A 38 -12.79 -0.33 -8.05
CA VAL A 38 -12.03 -1.48 -7.54
C VAL A 38 -10.62 -1.04 -7.16
N LEU A 39 -9.98 -0.25 -8.00
CA LEU A 39 -8.62 0.21 -7.71
C LEU A 39 -8.59 1.14 -6.50
N PHE A 40 -9.61 1.96 -6.34
CA PHE A 40 -9.69 2.81 -5.17
C PHE A 40 -9.75 1.97 -3.89
N SER A 41 -10.49 0.88 -3.94
CA SER A 41 -10.56 -0.03 -2.80
C SER A 41 -9.20 -0.66 -2.52
N VAL A 42 -8.46 -1.03 -3.58
CA VAL A 42 -7.11 -1.57 -3.42
C VAL A 42 -6.20 -0.55 -2.77
N VAL A 43 -6.24 0.69 -3.22
CA VAL A 43 -5.41 1.75 -2.66
C VAL A 43 -5.75 1.97 -1.19
N THR A 44 -7.03 2.01 -0.87
CA THR A 44 -7.46 2.22 0.51
C THR A 44 -6.96 1.09 1.42
N ALA A 45 -7.11 -0.15 0.97
CA ALA A 45 -6.66 -1.29 1.75
C ALA A 45 -5.15 -1.27 1.93
N ALA A 46 -4.41 -0.95 0.87
CA ALA A 46 -2.96 -0.90 0.94
C ALA A 46 -2.47 0.17 1.91
N ARG A 47 -3.15 1.32 1.90
CA ARG A 47 -2.80 2.39 2.84
C ARG A 47 -3.03 1.95 4.28
N GLU A 48 -4.10 1.24 4.52
CA GLU A 48 -4.39 0.75 5.87
C GLU A 48 -3.33 -0.23 6.34
N VAL A 49 -2.93 -1.15 5.47
CA VAL A 49 -1.88 -2.09 5.82
C VAL A 49 -0.57 -1.35 6.09
N ARG A 50 -0.23 -0.38 5.25
CA ARG A 50 0.98 0.39 5.44
C ARG A 50 0.96 1.12 6.79
N ASP A 51 -0.17 1.68 7.15
CA ASP A 51 -0.29 2.40 8.42
C ASP A 51 -0.15 1.47 9.60
N ILE A 52 -0.72 0.27 9.50
CA ILE A 52 -0.59 -0.73 10.56
C ILE A 52 0.88 -1.12 10.73
N LEU A 53 1.58 -1.37 9.64
CA LEU A 53 2.99 -1.74 9.70
C LEU A 53 3.84 -0.62 10.28
N ARG A 54 3.54 0.61 9.89
CA ARG A 54 4.27 1.76 10.39
C ARG A 54 4.06 1.94 11.88
N ASP A 55 2.83 1.77 12.34
CA ASP A 55 2.50 1.90 13.74
C ASP A 55 3.23 0.85 14.57
N ARG A 56 3.28 -0.37 14.08
CA ARG A 56 4.01 -1.44 14.78
C ARG A 56 5.50 -1.11 14.89
N ASN A 57 6.08 -0.60 13.81
CA ASN A 57 7.49 -0.24 13.83
C ASN A 57 7.77 0.87 14.85
N GLN A 58 6.88 1.84 14.94
CA GLN A 58 7.05 2.93 15.90
C GLN A 58 6.97 2.42 17.33
N ARG A 59 6.07 1.47 17.60
CA ARG A 59 5.95 0.90 18.92
C ARG A 59 7.22 0.19 19.34
N VAL A 60 7.80 -0.55 18.42
CA VAL A 60 9.04 -1.28 18.70
C VAL A 60 10.15 -0.29 19.03
N VAL A 61 10.20 0.82 18.32
CA VAL A 61 11.24 1.81 18.54
C VAL A 61 11.11 2.48 19.91
N GLU A 62 9.87 2.70 20.34
CA GLU A 62 9.65 3.38 21.61
C GLU A 62 10.05 2.53 22.81
N ASP A 63 9.98 1.24 22.69
CA ASP A 63 10.38 0.36 23.78
C ASP A 63 11.88 0.23 23.88
#